data_a893e68d3bd4377500ff0a8a8f26930f
#
_entry.id   a893e68d3bd4377500ff0a8a8f26930f
#
_cell.length_a   1.000
_cell.length_b   1.000
_cell.length_c   1.000
_cell.angle_alpha   90.00
_cell.angle_beta   90.00
_cell.angle_gamma   90.00
#
_symmetry.space_group_name_H-M   'P 1'
#
loop_
_entity.id
_entity.type
_entity.pdbx_description
1 polymer ?
#
loop_
_entity_poly.entity_id
_entity_poly.type
_entity_poly.pdbx_seq_one_letter_code
_entity_poly.pdbx_strand_id
1 'polypeptide(L)'
;VVHRADEKDLPTLAGEVAALAERAAAGTLTIDDVSGAVFAVTNLGGYPVDAFTPLVHQPLTAILGVGRAQARPAVVDDRIEPRTTLVLSLTVDHQVTDGAPAAAFLADVADLLGHPERL
;
A
#
# COMPACT_ATOMS: atom_id res chain seq x y z
N VAL A 1 -5.58 -8.79 -9.52
CA VAL A 1 -6.23 -8.59 -8.20
C VAL A 1 -5.95 -9.78 -7.31
N VAL A 2 -5.57 -9.55 -6.06
CA VAL A 2 -5.52 -10.61 -5.04
C VAL A 2 -6.89 -10.64 -4.38
N HIS A 3 -7.64 -11.72 -4.60
CA HIS A 3 -8.98 -11.88 -4.02
C HIS A 3 -8.88 -12.36 -2.58
N ARG A 4 -9.77 -11.86 -1.69
CA ARG A 4 -9.84 -12.23 -0.27
C ARG A 4 -8.48 -12.16 0.42
N ALA A 5 -7.79 -11.01 0.25
CA ALA A 5 -6.45 -10.82 0.82
C ALA A 5 -6.44 -10.89 2.36
N ASP A 6 -7.55 -10.54 2.99
CA ASP A 6 -7.80 -10.58 4.44
C ASP A 6 -7.84 -12.01 5.03
N GLU A 7 -8.04 -13.03 4.19
CA GLU A 7 -8.07 -14.44 4.61
C GLU A 7 -6.73 -15.17 4.38
N LYS A 8 -5.70 -14.47 3.91
CA LYS A 8 -4.43 -15.06 3.49
C LYS A 8 -3.29 -14.61 4.38
N ASP A 9 -2.36 -15.53 4.62
CA ASP A 9 -1.10 -15.21 5.27
C ASP A 9 -0.12 -14.49 4.33
N LEU A 10 0.88 -13.86 4.90
CA LEU A 10 1.85 -13.06 4.15
C LEU A 10 2.63 -13.85 3.08
N PRO A 11 3.08 -15.10 3.31
CA PRO A 11 3.72 -15.91 2.27
C PRO A 11 2.81 -16.18 1.06
N THR A 12 1.53 -16.50 1.31
CA THR A 12 0.55 -16.72 0.24
C THR A 12 0.31 -15.45 -0.57
N LEU A 13 0.12 -14.30 0.11
CA LEU A 13 -0.02 -13.01 -0.54
C LEU A 13 1.18 -12.67 -1.43
N ALA A 14 2.39 -12.84 -0.90
CA ALA A 14 3.62 -12.58 -1.65
C ALA A 14 3.74 -13.45 -2.90
N GLY A 15 3.40 -14.75 -2.79
CA GLY A 15 3.40 -15.67 -3.91
C GLY A 15 2.38 -15.31 -5.00
N GLU A 16 1.16 -14.94 -4.62
CA GLU A 16 0.12 -14.52 -5.56
C GLU A 16 0.48 -13.22 -6.28
N VAL A 17 1.00 -12.22 -5.55
CA VAL A 17 1.46 -10.96 -6.15
C VAL A 17 2.57 -11.21 -7.17
N ALA A 18 3.55 -12.05 -6.84
CA ALA A 18 4.63 -12.41 -7.77
C ALA A 18 4.09 -13.09 -9.02
N ALA A 19 3.21 -14.08 -8.88
CA ALA A 19 2.60 -14.80 -10.00
C ALA A 19 1.75 -13.87 -10.90
N LEU A 20 1.01 -12.93 -10.29
CA LEU A 20 0.25 -11.91 -11.04
C LEU A 20 1.19 -10.98 -11.82
N ALA A 21 2.31 -10.57 -11.22
CA ALA A 21 3.29 -9.72 -11.87
C ALA A 21 3.95 -10.42 -13.07
N GLU A 22 4.29 -11.72 -12.94
CA GLU A 22 4.82 -12.52 -14.04
C GLU A 22 3.81 -12.64 -15.20
N ARG A 23 2.53 -12.94 -14.88
CA ARG A 23 1.47 -12.99 -15.91
C ARG A 23 1.23 -11.65 -16.57
N ALA A 24 1.33 -10.55 -15.81
CA ALA A 24 1.23 -9.21 -16.36
C ALA A 24 2.37 -8.93 -17.37
N ALA A 25 3.60 -9.26 -17.00
CA ALA A 25 4.77 -9.09 -17.87
C ALA A 25 4.69 -9.97 -19.15
N ALA A 26 4.12 -11.17 -19.02
CA ALA A 26 3.90 -12.10 -20.14
C ALA A 26 2.68 -11.75 -21.02
N GLY A 27 1.83 -10.80 -20.60
CA GLY A 27 0.58 -10.47 -21.31
C GLY A 27 -0.48 -11.57 -21.24
N THR A 28 -0.45 -12.40 -20.20
CA THR A 28 -1.34 -13.58 -20.02
C THR A 28 -2.35 -13.41 -18.89
N LEU A 29 -2.59 -12.17 -18.43
CA LEU A 29 -3.64 -11.89 -17.45
C LEU A 29 -5.02 -12.24 -18.00
N THR A 30 -5.85 -12.82 -17.14
CA THR A 30 -7.27 -13.08 -17.41
C THR A 30 -8.14 -11.91 -16.95
N ILE A 31 -9.42 -11.93 -17.31
CA ILE A 31 -10.39 -10.95 -16.82
C ILE A 31 -10.53 -11.02 -15.29
N ASP A 32 -10.50 -12.22 -14.73
CA ASP A 32 -10.56 -12.42 -13.26
C ASP A 32 -9.35 -11.81 -12.56
N ASP A 33 -8.16 -11.89 -13.17
CA ASP A 33 -6.94 -11.31 -12.59
C ASP A 33 -7.01 -9.78 -12.44
N VAL A 34 -7.87 -9.10 -13.21
CA VAL A 34 -7.97 -7.63 -13.22
C VAL A 34 -9.31 -7.09 -12.74
N SER A 35 -10.24 -7.96 -12.32
CA SER A 35 -11.59 -7.58 -11.93
C SER A 35 -11.81 -7.68 -10.42
N GLY A 36 -12.79 -6.91 -9.90
CA GLY A 36 -13.26 -7.04 -8.53
C GLY A 36 -12.38 -6.38 -7.46
N ALA A 37 -11.40 -5.56 -7.85
CA ALA A 37 -10.62 -4.79 -6.89
C ALA A 37 -11.50 -3.72 -6.23
N VAL A 38 -11.43 -3.62 -4.90
CA VAL A 38 -12.08 -2.56 -4.10
C VAL A 38 -11.07 -1.60 -3.48
N PHE A 39 -9.82 -2.05 -3.31
CA PHE A 39 -8.69 -1.31 -2.78
C PHE A 39 -7.47 -1.52 -3.68
N ALA A 40 -6.69 -0.48 -3.91
CA ALA A 40 -5.46 -0.58 -4.68
C ALA A 40 -4.24 -0.13 -3.86
N VAL A 41 -3.09 -0.74 -4.16
CA VAL A 41 -1.78 -0.25 -3.70
C VAL A 41 -0.96 0.11 -4.93
N THR A 42 -0.42 1.32 -4.95
CA THR A 42 0.48 1.79 -6.00
C THR A 42 1.82 2.17 -5.39
N ASN A 43 2.91 1.62 -5.92
CA ASN A 43 4.23 1.75 -5.35
C ASN A 43 5.19 2.41 -6.34
N LEU A 44 5.69 3.58 -5.97
CA LEU A 44 6.74 4.31 -6.69
C LEU A 44 8.09 4.29 -5.95
N GLY A 45 8.22 3.42 -4.94
CA GLY A 45 9.44 3.30 -4.13
C GLY A 45 10.69 2.87 -4.88
N GLY A 46 10.54 2.26 -6.06
CA GLY A 46 11.65 1.94 -6.98
C GLY A 46 12.15 3.15 -7.79
N TYR A 47 11.50 4.31 -7.67
CA TYR A 47 11.85 5.56 -8.34
C TYR A 47 12.21 6.62 -7.30
N PRO A 48 12.85 7.76 -7.70
CA PRO A 48 13.18 8.83 -6.77
C PRO A 48 11.94 9.70 -6.42
N VAL A 49 10.85 9.03 -5.99
CA VAL A 49 9.58 9.67 -5.60
C VAL A 49 9.36 9.48 -4.11
N ASP A 50 9.45 10.57 -3.36
CA ASP A 50 9.30 10.53 -1.89
C ASP A 50 7.84 10.41 -1.46
N ALA A 51 6.97 11.17 -2.13
CA ALA A 51 5.53 11.18 -1.86
C ALA A 51 4.78 11.58 -3.13
N PHE A 52 3.57 11.11 -3.28
CA PHE A 52 2.65 11.48 -4.36
C PHE A 52 1.21 11.23 -3.89
N THR A 53 0.26 11.85 -4.55
CA THR A 53 -1.16 11.64 -4.28
C THR A 53 -1.73 10.76 -5.39
N PRO A 54 -2.06 9.50 -5.11
CA PRO A 54 -2.71 8.63 -6.10
C PRO A 54 -4.14 9.10 -6.37
N LEU A 55 -4.63 8.89 -7.57
CA LEU A 55 -6.01 9.17 -7.92
C LEU A 55 -6.86 7.91 -7.75
N VAL A 56 -7.90 7.99 -6.94
CA VAL A 56 -8.91 6.93 -6.83
C VAL A 56 -9.89 7.05 -7.99
N HIS A 57 -10.28 5.92 -8.56
CA HIS A 57 -11.31 5.83 -9.59
C HIS A 57 -12.22 4.63 -9.32
N GLN A 58 -13.48 4.75 -9.67
CA GLN A 58 -14.44 3.65 -9.53
C GLN A 58 -13.99 2.41 -10.33
N PRO A 59 -14.21 1.19 -9.79
CA PRO A 59 -14.95 0.84 -8.58
C PRO A 59 -14.13 0.84 -7.28
N LEU A 60 -12.90 1.36 -7.28
CA LEU A 60 -12.06 1.42 -6.09
C LEU A 60 -12.66 2.36 -5.03
N THR A 61 -12.66 1.94 -3.78
CA THR A 61 -13.04 2.76 -2.63
C THR A 61 -11.87 3.54 -2.05
N ALA A 62 -10.66 3.01 -2.22
CA ALA A 62 -9.45 3.67 -1.77
C ALA A 62 -8.21 3.20 -2.56
N ILE A 63 -7.17 4.03 -2.55
CA ILE A 63 -5.86 3.70 -3.10
C ILE A 63 -4.76 4.22 -2.19
N LEU A 64 -3.82 3.31 -1.83
CA LEU A 64 -2.64 3.61 -1.02
C LEU A 64 -1.43 3.82 -1.94
N GLY A 65 -0.84 5.01 -1.87
CA GLY A 65 0.42 5.34 -2.51
C GLY A 65 1.60 5.08 -1.57
N VAL A 66 2.64 4.40 -2.06
CA VAL A 66 3.85 4.08 -1.33
C VAL A 66 5.04 4.79 -2.00
N GLY A 67 5.66 5.72 -1.27
CA GLY A 67 6.87 6.40 -1.68
C GLY A 67 8.14 5.59 -1.39
N ARG A 68 9.30 6.13 -1.81
CA ARG A 68 10.58 5.44 -1.59
C ARG A 68 10.97 5.41 -0.11
N ALA A 69 11.51 4.27 0.31
CA ALA A 69 12.17 4.13 1.59
C ALA A 69 13.60 4.71 1.52
N GLN A 70 13.94 5.63 2.43
CA GLN A 70 15.27 6.21 2.51
C GLN A 70 15.61 6.67 3.93
N ALA A 71 16.90 6.74 4.24
CA ALA A 71 17.37 7.28 5.50
C ALA A 71 17.07 8.79 5.58
N ARG A 72 16.39 9.20 6.64
CA ARG A 72 16.09 10.60 6.98
C ARG A 72 16.38 10.86 8.45
N PRO A 73 16.75 12.11 8.83
CA PRO A 73 16.84 12.46 10.23
C PRO A 73 15.45 12.35 10.88
N ALA A 74 15.38 11.62 11.98
CA ALA A 74 14.18 11.48 12.81
C ALA A 74 14.51 11.75 14.26
N VAL A 75 13.56 12.27 15.02
CA VAL A 75 13.70 12.42 16.47
C VAL A 75 13.26 11.14 17.14
N VAL A 76 14.16 10.49 17.86
CA VAL A 76 13.93 9.27 18.64
C VAL A 76 14.50 9.49 20.02
N ASP A 77 13.68 9.37 21.07
CA ASP A 77 14.08 9.59 22.47
C ASP A 77 14.84 10.91 22.67
N ASP A 78 14.29 12.02 22.14
CA ASP A 78 14.86 13.37 22.15
C ASP A 78 16.23 13.52 21.43
N ARG A 79 16.61 12.56 20.60
CA ARG A 79 17.84 12.61 19.80
C ARG A 79 17.52 12.55 18.32
N ILE A 80 18.34 13.24 17.52
CA ILE A 80 18.25 13.14 16.05
C ILE A 80 19.07 11.93 15.60
N GLU A 81 18.40 10.96 15.00
CA GLU A 81 19.01 9.75 14.48
C GLU A 81 18.59 9.52 13.03
N PRO A 82 19.46 8.89 12.20
CA PRO A 82 19.07 8.43 10.87
C PRO A 82 18.11 7.24 11.02
N ARG A 83 16.91 7.34 10.44
CA ARG A 83 15.92 6.26 10.37
C ARG A 83 15.48 6.06 8.93
N THR A 84 15.33 4.81 8.52
CA THR A 84 14.70 4.51 7.22
C THR A 84 13.21 4.77 7.35
N THR A 85 12.73 5.72 6.57
CA THR A 85 11.32 6.13 6.55
C THR A 85 10.79 6.14 5.13
N LEU A 86 9.51 5.95 4.97
CA LEU A 86 8.77 6.14 3.72
C LEU A 86 7.51 6.98 3.99
N VAL A 87 6.94 7.53 2.93
CA VAL A 87 5.67 8.26 3.02
C VAL A 87 4.58 7.39 2.42
N LEU A 88 3.49 7.26 3.16
CA LEU A 88 2.24 6.66 2.71
C LEU A 88 1.22 7.76 2.43
N SER A 89 0.51 7.66 1.31
CA SER A 89 -0.55 8.59 0.93
C SER A 89 -1.81 7.79 0.60
N LEU A 90 -2.89 8.05 1.33
CA LEU A 90 -4.17 7.37 1.13
C LEU A 90 -5.15 8.34 0.47
N THR A 91 -5.72 7.94 -0.66
CA THR A 91 -6.86 8.62 -1.28
C THR A 91 -8.09 7.73 -1.16
N VAL A 92 -9.21 8.29 -0.76
CA VAL A 92 -10.47 7.58 -0.56
C VAL A 92 -11.59 8.19 -1.39
N ASP A 93 -12.57 7.38 -1.77
CA ASP A 93 -13.84 7.88 -2.30
C ASP A 93 -14.69 8.43 -1.16
N HIS A 94 -14.92 9.74 -1.16
CA HIS A 94 -15.66 10.42 -0.10
C HIS A 94 -17.16 10.06 -0.07
N GLN A 95 -17.66 9.32 -1.06
CA GLN A 95 -19.00 8.73 -1.01
C GLN A 95 -19.05 7.47 -0.15
N VAL A 96 -17.89 6.84 0.11
CA VAL A 96 -17.79 5.58 0.87
C VAL A 96 -17.32 5.83 2.30
N THR A 97 -16.37 6.75 2.50
CA THR A 97 -15.81 7.03 3.83
C THR A 97 -15.37 8.48 3.98
N ASP A 98 -15.37 8.94 5.22
CA ASP A 98 -14.90 10.28 5.58
C ASP A 98 -13.41 10.30 5.93
N GLY A 99 -12.85 11.51 6.07
CA GLY A 99 -11.44 11.71 6.35
C GLY A 99 -10.98 11.11 7.68
N ALA A 100 -11.81 11.14 8.74
CA ALA A 100 -11.39 10.65 10.05
C ALA A 100 -11.23 9.12 10.10
N PRO A 101 -12.17 8.29 9.60
CA PRO A 101 -11.95 6.84 9.47
C PRO A 101 -10.77 6.50 8.55
N ALA A 102 -10.59 7.23 7.44
CA ALA A 102 -9.48 7.02 6.53
C ALA A 102 -8.12 7.32 7.20
N ALA A 103 -8.04 8.37 8.01
CA ALA A 103 -6.83 8.71 8.77
C ALA A 103 -6.52 7.65 9.84
N ALA A 104 -7.53 7.13 10.54
CA ALA A 104 -7.37 6.05 11.51
C ALA A 104 -6.82 4.78 10.84
N PHE A 105 -7.42 4.37 9.72
CA PHE A 105 -6.95 3.24 8.92
C PHE A 105 -5.48 3.42 8.49
N LEU A 106 -5.09 4.60 8.01
CA LEU A 106 -3.70 4.86 7.60
C LEU A 106 -2.73 4.79 8.78
N ALA A 107 -3.16 5.25 9.97
CA ALA A 107 -2.37 5.14 11.18
C ALA A 107 -2.15 3.68 11.60
N ASP A 108 -3.18 2.83 11.51
CA ASP A 108 -3.08 1.39 11.79
C ASP A 108 -2.14 0.69 10.80
N VAL A 109 -2.22 1.03 9.51
CA VAL A 109 -1.28 0.51 8.49
C VAL A 109 0.16 0.92 8.82
N ALA A 110 0.38 2.17 9.20
CA ALA A 110 1.72 2.66 9.55
C ALA A 110 2.27 1.98 10.82
N ASP A 111 1.42 1.75 11.83
CA ASP A 111 1.79 1.03 13.05
C ASP A 111 2.19 -0.43 12.75
N LEU A 112 1.38 -1.14 11.96
CA LEU A 112 1.67 -2.53 11.57
C LEU A 112 2.96 -2.66 10.74
N LEU A 113 3.23 -1.71 9.85
CA LEU A 113 4.50 -1.67 9.10
C LEU A 113 5.72 -1.39 10.01
N GLY A 114 5.51 -0.64 11.09
CA GLY A 114 6.52 -0.41 12.13
C GLY A 114 6.76 -1.63 13.03
N HIS A 115 5.80 -2.56 13.08
CA HIS A 115 5.80 -3.73 13.96
C HIS A 115 5.43 -5.00 13.18
N PRO A 116 6.25 -5.43 12.19
CA PRO A 116 5.90 -6.53 11.29
C PRO A 116 5.74 -7.88 12.01
N GLU A 117 6.24 -8.02 13.23
CA GLU A 117 6.04 -9.19 14.09
C GLU A 117 4.59 -9.38 14.55
N ARG A 118 3.72 -8.42 14.29
CA ARG A 118 2.27 -8.46 14.63
C ARG A 118 1.38 -8.88 13.45
N LEU A 119 2.00 -9.13 12.28
CA LEU A 119 1.31 -9.54 11.05
C LEU A 119 1.15 -11.05 10.94
#